data_a9aee70e0b02d6ccfe676ab64de716c4
#
_entry.id   a9aee70e0b02d6ccfe676ab64de716c4
#
_cell.length_a   1.000
_cell.length_b   1.000
_cell.length_c   1.000
_cell.angle_alpha   90.00
_cell.angle_beta   90.00
_cell.angle_gamma   90.00
#
_symmetry.space_group_name_H-M   'P 1'
#
loop_
_entity.id
_entity.type
_entity.pdbx_description
1 polymer ?
#
loop_
_entity_poly.entity_id
_entity_poly.type
_entity_poly.pdbx_seq_one_letter_code
_entity_poly.pdbx_strand_id
1 'polypeptide(L)'
;MLFPVFLAILIFLFGSKVIYAAENTEKEADRVQEALFEEFDFSKLDQEMKTLFPDEKLSFREILMQLISENGGSTVGTVVQFIKETVFYQFGTNKKILVYMILIAVAAALFNNFTSVFQNRQVSEVSFYILYMLLMTLSLVTFQHTLQDTEQLLSYLTEFMKLLCPSYFLAVAFAAGSSSALVFYNIVLWIIYLVELVILELLMPIVHVFVMIQVLSNLTGEDLLSEFADLIRKGIAWCLKTLLAGVVGINVLQGLLAPAIDTVKRSAVNRTVEAIPWIGDVTVGVAEVALGSAVLIKNGIGAAGMVIAVMGCAVPVIRLVLLAFIYKFVAAMVQPVSDKRITACIGGVSEGYGLLLQILLYTALFFLITLAVIAGATS
;
A
#
# COMPACT_ATOMS: atom_id res chain seq x y z
N MET A 1 -3.49 -13.43 7.47
CA MET A 1 -2.59 -13.06 8.59
C MET A 1 -2.03 -11.63 8.49
N LEU A 2 -1.78 -11.07 7.30
CA LEU A 2 -1.22 -9.70 7.14
C LEU A 2 -2.23 -8.58 7.44
N PHE A 3 -3.52 -8.77 7.18
CA PHE A 3 -4.55 -7.77 7.43
C PHE A 3 -4.60 -7.29 8.89
N PRO A 4 -4.59 -8.16 9.92
CA PRO A 4 -4.53 -7.71 11.31
C PRO A 4 -3.20 -7.03 11.66
N VAL A 5 -2.09 -7.41 11.03
CA VAL A 5 -0.77 -6.75 11.21
C VAL A 5 -0.82 -5.33 10.61
N PHE A 6 -1.37 -5.18 9.41
CA PHE A 6 -1.59 -3.88 8.77
C PHE A 6 -2.50 -2.99 9.62
N LEU A 7 -3.60 -3.55 10.13
CA LEU A 7 -4.52 -2.85 11.03
C LEU A 7 -3.83 -2.48 12.37
N ALA A 8 -3.00 -3.36 12.93
CA ALA A 8 -2.23 -3.09 14.14
C ALA A 8 -1.18 -1.99 13.93
N ILE A 9 -0.48 -1.97 12.79
CA ILE A 9 0.46 -0.91 12.42
C ILE A 9 -0.31 0.42 12.24
N LEU A 10 -1.47 0.39 11.63
CA LEU A 10 -2.35 1.56 11.47
C LEU A 10 -2.77 2.12 12.84
N ILE A 11 -3.20 1.26 13.77
CA ILE A 11 -3.55 1.65 15.14
C ILE A 11 -2.33 2.18 15.91
N PHE A 12 -1.14 1.57 15.72
CA PHE A 12 0.09 1.99 16.37
C PHE A 12 0.59 3.36 15.86
N LEU A 13 0.53 3.60 14.54
CA LEU A 13 0.89 4.88 13.91
C LEU A 13 -0.01 6.02 14.38
N PHE A 14 -1.31 5.77 14.55
CA PHE A 14 -2.25 6.77 15.05
C PHE A 14 -2.32 6.85 16.58
N GLY A 15 -1.76 5.88 17.30
CA GLY A 15 -1.75 5.84 18.77
C GLY A 15 -0.48 6.38 19.43
N SER A 16 0.59 6.61 18.68
CA SER A 16 1.84 7.15 19.21
C SER A 16 1.71 8.66 19.46
N LYS A 17 1.63 9.06 20.73
CA LYS A 17 1.78 10.47 21.14
C LYS A 17 3.19 10.92 20.75
N VAL A 18 3.28 11.92 19.90
CA VAL A 18 4.52 12.66 19.66
C VAL A 18 4.91 13.31 20.98
N ILE A 19 6.07 12.92 21.52
CA ILE A 19 6.59 13.44 22.78
C ILE A 19 7.13 14.86 22.52
N TYR A 20 6.56 15.84 23.19
CA TYR A 20 6.96 17.24 23.15
C TYR A 20 8.19 17.52 24.00
N ALA A 21 9.10 18.32 23.48
CA ALA A 21 10.14 19.01 24.25
C ALA A 21 10.06 20.53 24.02
N ALA A 22 9.83 21.24 25.11
CA ALA A 22 10.16 22.64 25.42
C ALA A 22 9.44 23.79 24.72
N GLU A 23 8.57 24.38 25.51
CA GLU A 23 8.01 25.74 25.49
C GLU A 23 9.13 26.78 25.76
N ASN A 24 9.42 27.68 24.81
CA ASN A 24 9.91 29.05 25.03
C ASN A 24 10.76 29.68 23.89
N THR A 25 10.48 29.37 22.61
CA THR A 25 11.07 30.16 21.50
C THR A 25 10.14 30.19 20.28
N GLU A 26 8.82 30.28 20.47
CA GLU A 26 7.82 30.13 19.41
C GLU A 26 8.02 31.05 18.19
N LYS A 27 8.32 32.35 18.41
CA LYS A 27 8.36 33.30 17.28
C LYS A 27 9.60 33.21 16.38
N GLU A 28 10.75 32.80 16.90
CA GLU A 28 11.96 32.58 16.09
C GLU A 28 11.95 31.19 15.45
N ALA A 29 11.44 30.20 16.15
CA ALA A 29 11.24 28.84 15.63
C ALA A 29 10.28 28.86 14.43
N ASP A 30 9.16 29.59 14.51
CA ASP A 30 8.18 29.70 13.42
C ASP A 30 8.79 30.32 12.16
N ARG A 31 9.63 31.36 12.30
CA ARG A 31 10.30 32.00 11.16
C ARG A 31 11.36 31.11 10.51
N VAL A 32 12.13 30.38 11.31
CA VAL A 32 13.15 29.44 10.80
C VAL A 32 12.45 28.24 10.15
N GLN A 33 11.37 27.78 10.73
CA GLN A 33 10.55 26.71 10.18
C GLN A 33 9.92 27.10 8.84
N GLU A 34 9.37 28.31 8.73
CA GLU A 34 8.78 28.82 7.51
C GLU A 34 9.83 29.01 6.40
N ALA A 35 11.00 29.54 6.72
CA ALA A 35 12.12 29.66 5.79
C ALA A 35 12.65 28.30 5.31
N LEU A 36 12.73 27.32 6.19
CA LEU A 36 13.10 25.93 5.79
C LEU A 36 12.01 25.28 4.92
N PHE A 37 10.73 25.55 5.17
CA PHE A 37 9.64 25.06 4.35
C PHE A 37 9.63 25.63 2.93
N GLU A 38 10.11 26.86 2.73
CA GLU A 38 10.23 27.47 1.40
C GLU A 38 11.31 26.79 0.53
N GLU A 39 12.30 26.14 1.14
CA GLU A 39 13.37 25.43 0.45
C GLU A 39 12.92 24.06 -0.10
N PHE A 40 11.76 23.55 0.36
CA PHE A 40 11.18 22.28 -0.11
C PHE A 40 10.12 22.50 -1.17
N ASP A 41 10.35 21.98 -2.38
CA ASP A 41 9.36 21.98 -3.47
C ASP A 41 8.44 20.75 -3.35
N PHE A 42 7.24 20.93 -2.78
CA PHE A 42 6.21 19.91 -2.68
C PHE A 42 5.23 19.89 -3.86
N SER A 43 5.42 20.72 -4.88
CA SER A 43 4.47 20.88 -5.99
C SER A 43 4.20 19.58 -6.77
N LYS A 44 5.23 18.77 -6.96
CA LYS A 44 5.10 17.45 -7.59
C LYS A 44 4.37 16.44 -6.71
N LEU A 45 4.60 16.45 -5.40
CA LEU A 45 3.86 15.63 -4.43
C LEU A 45 2.38 16.01 -4.40
N ASP A 46 2.06 17.32 -4.42
CA ASP A 46 0.68 17.80 -4.49
C ASP A 46 -0.01 17.39 -5.79
N GLN A 47 0.72 17.29 -6.90
CA GLN A 47 0.18 16.81 -8.16
C GLN A 47 -0.15 15.31 -8.10
N GLU A 48 0.73 14.49 -7.54
CA GLU A 48 0.47 13.05 -7.35
C GLU A 48 -0.66 12.82 -6.35
N MET A 49 -0.75 13.61 -5.30
CA MET A 49 -1.87 13.54 -4.35
C MET A 49 -3.23 13.80 -5.01
N LYS A 50 -3.32 14.75 -5.95
CA LYS A 50 -4.55 14.98 -6.71
C LYS A 50 -4.93 13.80 -7.58
N THR A 51 -3.95 13.01 -8.01
CA THR A 51 -4.18 11.78 -8.77
C THR A 51 -4.62 10.63 -7.88
N LEU A 52 -4.03 10.52 -6.68
CA LEU A 52 -4.42 9.52 -5.67
C LEU A 52 -5.80 9.83 -5.04
N PHE A 53 -6.14 11.11 -4.87
CA PHE A 53 -7.36 11.57 -4.20
C PHE A 53 -8.10 12.62 -5.06
N PRO A 54 -8.70 12.23 -6.21
CA PRO A 54 -9.28 13.19 -7.14
C PRO A 54 -10.46 13.99 -6.56
N ASP A 55 -11.18 13.41 -5.61
CA ASP A 55 -12.37 14.01 -4.98
C ASP A 55 -12.05 14.86 -3.76
N GLU A 56 -10.78 14.86 -3.29
CA GLU A 56 -10.35 15.56 -2.09
C GLU A 56 -9.35 16.67 -2.42
N LYS A 57 -9.55 17.86 -1.83
CA LYS A 57 -8.63 19.00 -1.94
C LYS A 57 -7.55 18.90 -0.86
N LEU A 58 -6.84 17.78 -0.82
CA LEU A 58 -5.75 17.57 0.13
C LEU A 58 -4.41 18.01 -0.50
N SER A 59 -3.66 18.84 0.24
CA SER A 59 -2.29 19.22 -0.10
C SER A 59 -1.31 18.52 0.86
N PHE A 60 -0.18 18.05 0.35
CA PHE A 60 0.87 17.47 1.17
C PHE A 60 1.32 18.45 2.26
N ARG A 61 1.45 19.73 1.90
CA ARG A 61 1.80 20.80 2.82
C ARG A 61 0.78 20.97 3.95
N GLU A 62 -0.51 20.87 3.65
CA GLU A 62 -1.58 20.98 4.67
C GLU A 62 -1.55 19.82 5.65
N ILE A 63 -1.39 18.58 5.17
CA ILE A 63 -1.26 17.40 6.02
C ILE A 63 -0.02 17.51 6.89
N LEU A 64 1.10 17.94 6.33
CA LEU A 64 2.35 18.15 7.04
C LEU A 64 2.21 19.20 8.15
N MET A 65 1.59 20.35 7.85
CA MET A 65 1.33 21.40 8.83
C MET A 65 0.38 20.94 9.95
N GLN A 66 -0.67 20.19 9.62
CA GLN A 66 -1.60 19.62 10.62
C GLN A 66 -0.92 18.58 11.54
N LEU A 67 0.04 17.81 11.02
CA LEU A 67 0.79 16.85 11.83
C LEU A 67 1.84 17.50 12.73
N ILE A 68 2.37 18.66 12.33
CA ILE A 68 3.30 19.43 13.14
C ILE A 68 2.56 20.28 14.19
N SER A 69 1.39 20.85 13.84
CA SER A 69 0.53 21.59 14.77
C SER A 69 -0.39 20.62 15.52
N GLU A 70 -0.11 20.33 16.72
CA GLU A 70 -0.73 19.68 17.90
C GLU A 70 -2.15 19.03 17.87
N ASN A 71 -2.85 18.91 16.76
CA ASN A 71 -4.25 18.41 16.74
C ASN A 71 -4.42 16.92 16.38
N GLY A 72 -3.49 16.06 16.79
CA GLY A 72 -3.52 14.61 16.51
C GLY A 72 -4.73 13.83 17.09
N GLY A 73 -5.47 14.40 18.01
CA GLY A 73 -6.63 13.74 18.62
C GLY A 73 -7.88 13.65 17.73
N SER A 74 -8.02 14.57 16.77
CA SER A 74 -9.16 14.61 15.83
C SER A 74 -9.03 13.58 14.69
N THR A 75 -7.82 13.14 14.39
CA THR A 75 -7.49 12.32 13.21
C THR A 75 -8.06 10.90 13.28
N VAL A 76 -8.10 10.27 14.47
CA VAL A 76 -8.58 8.89 14.63
C VAL A 76 -10.08 8.77 14.32
N GLY A 77 -10.88 9.72 14.79
CA GLY A 77 -12.33 9.76 14.52
C GLY A 77 -12.61 9.90 13.02
N THR A 78 -11.90 10.79 12.36
CA THR A 78 -12.01 11.04 10.91
C THR A 78 -11.63 9.80 10.09
N VAL A 79 -10.56 9.10 10.44
CA VAL A 79 -10.14 7.86 9.77
C VAL A 79 -11.17 6.75 9.92
N VAL A 80 -11.72 6.54 11.12
CA VAL A 80 -12.76 5.53 11.34
C VAL A 80 -14.02 5.85 10.55
N GLN A 81 -14.43 7.12 10.50
CA GLN A 81 -15.57 7.55 9.70
C GLN A 81 -15.33 7.35 8.21
N PHE A 82 -14.15 7.72 7.71
CA PHE A 82 -13.72 7.50 6.31
C PHE A 82 -13.77 6.01 5.93
N ILE A 83 -13.22 5.12 6.78
CA ILE A 83 -13.28 3.67 6.53
C ILE A 83 -14.74 3.19 6.47
N LYS A 84 -15.59 3.63 7.40
CA LYS A 84 -17.00 3.24 7.45
C LYS A 84 -17.73 3.69 6.19
N GLU A 85 -17.60 4.95 5.79
CA GLU A 85 -18.22 5.51 4.57
C GLU A 85 -17.73 4.79 3.32
N THR A 86 -16.42 4.53 3.22
CA THR A 86 -15.82 3.79 2.09
C THR A 86 -16.37 2.36 2.01
N VAL A 87 -16.49 1.63 3.13
CA VAL A 87 -17.07 0.28 3.13
C VAL A 87 -18.50 0.29 2.61
N PHE A 88 -19.35 1.20 3.08
CA PHE A 88 -20.74 1.30 2.62
C PHE A 88 -20.84 1.71 1.16
N TYR A 89 -20.02 2.64 0.70
CA TYR A 89 -19.94 3.05 -0.69
C TYR A 89 -19.52 1.90 -1.60
N GLN A 90 -18.43 1.21 -1.26
CA GLN A 90 -17.92 0.08 -2.05
C GLN A 90 -18.92 -1.09 -2.07
N PHE A 91 -19.60 -1.37 -0.97
CA PHE A 91 -20.65 -2.38 -0.95
C PHE A 91 -21.83 -1.99 -1.86
N GLY A 92 -22.27 -0.73 -1.79
CA GLY A 92 -23.32 -0.19 -2.66
C GLY A 92 -23.00 -0.31 -4.16
N THR A 93 -21.75 -0.03 -4.53
CA THR A 93 -21.27 -0.11 -5.92
C THR A 93 -21.19 -1.55 -6.42
N ASN A 94 -20.70 -2.48 -5.58
CA ASN A 94 -20.46 -3.85 -5.98
C ASN A 94 -21.67 -4.79 -5.82
N LYS A 95 -22.79 -4.34 -5.20
CA LYS A 95 -24.00 -5.16 -5.00
C LYS A 95 -24.61 -5.69 -6.30
N LYS A 96 -24.49 -4.94 -7.42
CA LYS A 96 -24.99 -5.40 -8.73
C LYS A 96 -24.24 -6.63 -9.22
N ILE A 97 -22.93 -6.71 -9.03
CA ILE A 97 -22.10 -7.86 -9.40
C ILE A 97 -22.58 -9.09 -8.63
N LEU A 98 -22.78 -8.94 -7.32
CA LEU A 98 -23.30 -10.01 -6.47
C LEU A 98 -24.64 -10.54 -6.99
N VAL A 99 -25.59 -9.65 -7.29
CA VAL A 99 -26.92 -10.03 -7.80
C VAL A 99 -26.81 -10.75 -9.13
N TYR A 100 -26.02 -10.25 -10.09
CA TYR A 100 -25.86 -10.89 -11.38
C TYR A 100 -25.21 -12.27 -11.27
N MET A 101 -24.21 -12.44 -10.43
CA MET A 101 -23.56 -13.74 -10.20
C MET A 101 -24.53 -14.76 -9.60
N ILE A 102 -25.32 -14.37 -8.59
CA ILE A 102 -26.33 -15.23 -8.00
C ILE A 102 -27.40 -15.61 -9.05
N LEU A 103 -27.89 -14.65 -9.83
CA LEU A 103 -28.88 -14.89 -10.89
C LEU A 103 -28.37 -15.90 -11.93
N ILE A 104 -27.16 -15.72 -12.44
CA ILE A 104 -26.55 -16.63 -13.43
C ILE A 104 -26.37 -18.02 -12.82
N ALA A 105 -25.86 -18.10 -11.59
CA ALA A 105 -25.60 -19.36 -10.93
C ALA A 105 -26.90 -20.12 -10.60
N VAL A 106 -27.96 -19.42 -10.16
CA VAL A 106 -29.28 -20.01 -9.94
C VAL A 106 -29.92 -20.44 -11.26
N ALA A 107 -29.81 -19.62 -12.33
CA ALA A 107 -30.29 -20.02 -13.65
C ALA A 107 -29.59 -21.31 -14.13
N ALA A 108 -28.25 -21.38 -14.00
CA ALA A 108 -27.51 -22.59 -14.35
C ALA A 108 -27.95 -23.81 -13.53
N ALA A 109 -28.20 -23.64 -12.23
CA ALA A 109 -28.72 -24.69 -11.36
C ALA A 109 -30.11 -25.15 -11.77
N LEU A 110 -31.02 -24.23 -12.09
CA LEU A 110 -32.35 -24.54 -12.60
C LEU A 110 -32.26 -25.33 -13.91
N PHE A 111 -31.49 -24.86 -14.88
CA PHE A 111 -31.31 -25.56 -16.15
C PHE A 111 -30.74 -26.95 -15.95
N ASN A 112 -29.74 -27.12 -15.11
CA ASN A 112 -29.17 -28.45 -14.84
C ASN A 112 -30.20 -29.41 -14.19
N ASN A 113 -31.03 -28.93 -13.28
CA ASN A 113 -32.06 -29.73 -12.61
C ASN A 113 -33.26 -30.00 -13.53
N PHE A 114 -33.72 -29.03 -14.33
CA PHE A 114 -34.83 -29.19 -15.26
C PHE A 114 -34.52 -30.18 -16.38
N THR A 115 -33.31 -30.15 -16.93
CA THR A 115 -32.91 -31.01 -18.04
C THR A 115 -32.68 -32.45 -17.63
N SER A 116 -32.39 -32.71 -16.36
CA SER A 116 -32.38 -34.08 -15.82
C SER A 116 -33.77 -34.75 -15.88
N VAL A 117 -34.84 -33.93 -15.87
CA VAL A 117 -36.24 -34.41 -15.95
C VAL A 117 -36.68 -34.67 -17.40
N PHE A 118 -36.16 -33.91 -18.37
CA PHE A 118 -36.61 -33.97 -19.77
C PHE A 118 -35.83 -34.92 -20.68
N GLN A 119 -34.98 -35.81 -20.17
CA GLN A 119 -34.21 -36.84 -20.90
C GLN A 119 -33.34 -36.34 -22.09
N ASN A 120 -33.25 -35.06 -22.32
CA ASN A 120 -32.49 -34.49 -23.45
C ASN A 120 -31.12 -33.94 -22.97
N ARG A 121 -30.18 -34.87 -22.77
CA ARG A 121 -28.85 -34.60 -22.21
C ARG A 121 -28.06 -33.58 -23.02
N GLN A 122 -28.24 -33.54 -24.35
CA GLN A 122 -27.52 -32.58 -25.23
C GLN A 122 -27.94 -31.13 -24.97
N VAL A 123 -29.25 -30.88 -24.77
CA VAL A 123 -29.76 -29.52 -24.47
C VAL A 123 -29.24 -29.00 -23.13
N SER A 124 -29.14 -29.93 -22.14
CA SER A 124 -28.55 -29.60 -20.84
C SER A 124 -27.12 -29.14 -20.92
N GLU A 125 -26.29 -29.91 -21.61
CA GLU A 125 -24.87 -29.63 -21.75
C GLU A 125 -24.63 -28.31 -22.48
N VAL A 126 -25.32 -28.04 -23.57
CA VAL A 126 -25.21 -26.78 -24.33
C VAL A 126 -25.64 -25.58 -23.47
N SER A 127 -26.78 -25.69 -22.76
CA SER A 127 -27.25 -24.63 -21.87
C SER A 127 -26.28 -24.33 -20.74
N PHE A 128 -25.70 -25.41 -20.16
CA PHE A 128 -24.67 -25.28 -19.13
C PHE A 128 -23.43 -24.50 -19.65
N TYR A 129 -22.92 -24.86 -20.83
CA TYR A 129 -21.77 -24.19 -21.41
C TYR A 129 -22.05 -22.70 -21.70
N ILE A 130 -23.25 -22.35 -22.19
CA ILE A 130 -23.62 -20.96 -22.44
C ILE A 130 -23.63 -20.16 -21.13
N LEU A 131 -24.25 -20.69 -20.08
CA LEU A 131 -24.32 -20.02 -18.78
C LEU A 131 -22.95 -19.94 -18.11
N TYR A 132 -22.13 -21.00 -18.24
CA TYR A 132 -20.76 -21.00 -17.75
C TYR A 132 -19.91 -19.93 -18.45
N MET A 133 -19.99 -19.83 -19.78
CA MET A 133 -19.29 -18.82 -20.56
C MET A 133 -19.73 -17.39 -20.19
N LEU A 134 -21.02 -17.18 -19.91
CA LEU A 134 -21.52 -15.89 -19.44
C LEU A 134 -20.96 -15.54 -18.05
N LEU A 135 -20.96 -16.48 -17.12
CA LEU A 135 -20.38 -16.33 -15.77
C LEU A 135 -18.88 -16.05 -15.85
N MET A 136 -18.16 -16.82 -16.64
CA MET A 136 -16.74 -16.70 -16.90
C MET A 136 -16.42 -15.29 -17.44
N THR A 137 -17.15 -14.86 -18.47
CA THR A 137 -16.95 -13.53 -19.08
C THR A 137 -17.17 -12.41 -18.07
N LEU A 138 -18.28 -12.46 -17.31
CA LEU A 138 -18.57 -11.48 -16.28
C LEU A 138 -17.45 -11.44 -15.22
N SER A 139 -17.02 -12.60 -14.74
CA SER A 139 -16.01 -12.72 -13.70
C SER A 139 -14.64 -12.22 -14.17
N LEU A 140 -14.22 -12.63 -15.38
CA LEU A 140 -12.93 -12.22 -15.95
C LEU A 140 -12.88 -10.72 -16.27
N VAL A 141 -13.93 -10.15 -16.86
CA VAL A 141 -14.00 -8.72 -17.15
C VAL A 141 -13.93 -7.90 -15.86
N THR A 142 -14.70 -8.30 -14.84
CA THR A 142 -14.66 -7.62 -13.53
C THR A 142 -13.29 -7.73 -12.87
N PHE A 143 -12.68 -8.92 -12.93
CA PHE A 143 -11.34 -9.13 -12.40
C PHE A 143 -10.29 -8.30 -13.12
N GLN A 144 -10.32 -8.26 -14.47
CA GLN A 144 -9.40 -7.49 -15.29
C GLN A 144 -9.46 -5.99 -14.97
N HIS A 145 -10.66 -5.41 -14.84
CA HIS A 145 -10.79 -4.02 -14.43
C HIS A 145 -10.20 -3.76 -13.04
N THR A 146 -10.46 -4.64 -12.09
CA THR A 146 -9.91 -4.49 -10.74
C THR A 146 -8.39 -4.67 -10.71
N LEU A 147 -7.86 -5.55 -11.54
CA LEU A 147 -6.41 -5.74 -11.70
C LEU A 147 -5.77 -4.46 -12.24
N GLN A 148 -6.32 -3.87 -13.31
CA GLN A 148 -5.85 -2.61 -13.89
C GLN A 148 -5.92 -1.45 -12.89
N ASP A 149 -7.02 -1.31 -12.15
CA ASP A 149 -7.16 -0.30 -11.11
C ASP A 149 -6.09 -0.48 -10.01
N THR A 150 -5.77 -1.74 -9.66
CA THR A 150 -4.74 -2.06 -8.67
C THR A 150 -3.33 -1.78 -9.20
N GLU A 151 -3.04 -2.11 -10.46
CA GLU A 151 -1.77 -1.77 -11.13
C GLU A 151 -1.55 -0.26 -11.14
N GLN A 152 -2.56 0.50 -11.54
CA GLN A 152 -2.50 1.95 -11.61
C GLN A 152 -2.23 2.56 -10.23
N LEU A 153 -2.92 2.08 -9.19
CA LEU A 153 -2.67 2.52 -7.82
C LEU A 153 -1.24 2.21 -7.36
N LEU A 154 -0.76 0.99 -7.60
CA LEU A 154 0.60 0.59 -7.22
C LEU A 154 1.65 1.45 -7.92
N SER A 155 1.42 1.80 -9.19
CA SER A 155 2.27 2.73 -9.94
C SER A 155 2.27 4.13 -9.30
N TYR A 156 1.10 4.68 -8.94
CA TYR A 156 1.00 5.98 -8.27
C TYR A 156 1.69 5.98 -6.90
N LEU A 157 1.50 4.93 -6.11
CA LEU A 157 2.18 4.80 -4.82
C LEU A 157 3.71 4.75 -4.96
N THR A 158 4.19 4.06 -5.98
CA THR A 158 5.63 3.97 -6.27
C THR A 158 6.18 5.33 -6.70
N GLU A 159 5.47 6.04 -7.58
CA GLU A 159 5.85 7.37 -8.02
C GLU A 159 5.82 8.39 -6.88
N PHE A 160 4.77 8.35 -6.05
CA PHE A 160 4.71 9.15 -4.82
C PHE A 160 5.93 8.90 -3.92
N MET A 161 6.34 7.65 -3.72
CA MET A 161 7.53 7.32 -2.92
C MET A 161 8.82 7.83 -3.55
N LYS A 162 8.95 7.75 -4.89
CA LYS A 162 10.10 8.31 -5.62
C LYS A 162 10.19 9.84 -5.46
N LEU A 163 9.06 10.54 -5.48
CA LEU A 163 8.99 11.99 -5.29
C LEU A 163 9.18 12.42 -3.82
N LEU A 164 8.73 11.59 -2.87
CA LEU A 164 8.91 11.85 -1.44
C LEU A 164 10.37 11.71 -1.00
N CYS A 165 11.09 10.74 -1.58
CA CYS A 165 12.46 10.43 -1.18
C CYS A 165 13.43 11.62 -1.22
N PRO A 166 13.53 12.43 -2.29
CA PRO A 166 14.44 13.57 -2.33
C PRO A 166 14.19 14.55 -1.20
N SER A 167 12.94 14.99 -1.02
CA SER A 167 12.54 15.93 0.03
C SER A 167 12.81 15.38 1.43
N TYR A 168 12.51 14.09 1.63
CA TYR A 168 12.73 13.44 2.91
C TYR A 168 14.22 13.33 3.26
N PHE A 169 15.07 12.90 2.31
CA PHE A 169 16.50 12.78 2.53
C PHE A 169 17.19 14.15 2.65
N LEU A 170 16.67 15.19 1.99
CA LEU A 170 17.13 16.55 2.19
C LEU A 170 16.85 17.01 3.64
N ALA A 171 15.64 16.77 4.14
CA ALA A 171 15.30 17.06 5.54
C ALA A 171 16.14 16.26 6.54
N VAL A 172 16.45 14.98 6.23
CA VAL A 172 17.38 14.15 7.01
C VAL A 172 18.79 14.76 7.02
N ALA A 173 19.28 15.22 5.88
CA ALA A 173 20.61 15.83 5.77
C ALA A 173 20.72 17.11 6.59
N PHE A 174 19.68 17.95 6.60
CA PHE A 174 19.62 19.16 7.44
C PHE A 174 19.54 18.83 8.93
N ALA A 175 18.72 17.85 9.31
CA ALA A 175 18.50 17.49 10.71
C ALA A 175 19.70 16.80 11.35
N ALA A 176 20.36 15.90 10.63
CA ALA A 176 21.44 15.07 11.15
C ALA A 176 22.85 15.53 10.72
N GLY A 177 22.95 16.47 9.78
CA GLY A 177 24.22 16.87 9.17
C GLY A 177 24.95 15.72 8.50
N SER A 178 24.21 14.74 8.01
CA SER A 178 24.67 13.40 7.66
C SER A 178 25.13 13.30 6.21
N SER A 179 26.38 12.94 6.01
CA SER A 179 26.88 12.59 4.67
C SER A 179 26.41 11.21 4.21
N SER A 180 25.95 10.39 5.11
CA SER A 180 25.40 9.07 4.82
C SER A 180 24.02 9.14 4.15
N ALA A 181 23.29 10.25 4.35
CA ALA A 181 21.97 10.48 3.76
C ALA A 181 21.94 10.27 2.23
N LEU A 182 22.93 10.79 1.51
CA LEU A 182 23.04 10.63 0.05
C LEU A 182 23.25 9.18 -0.39
N VAL A 183 24.01 8.39 0.35
CA VAL A 183 24.24 6.98 0.04
C VAL A 183 22.96 6.20 0.28
N PHE A 184 22.31 6.42 1.41
CA PHE A 184 21.05 5.75 1.75
C PHE A 184 19.91 6.15 0.83
N TYR A 185 19.85 7.40 0.37
CA TYR A 185 18.91 7.85 -0.65
C TYR A 185 18.96 6.97 -1.91
N ASN A 186 20.17 6.76 -2.46
CA ASN A 186 20.32 5.92 -3.64
C ASN A 186 19.90 4.47 -3.39
N ILE A 187 20.20 3.91 -2.21
CA ILE A 187 19.80 2.55 -1.85
C ILE A 187 18.26 2.44 -1.76
N VAL A 188 17.60 3.42 -1.14
CA VAL A 188 16.14 3.46 -1.04
C VAL A 188 15.49 3.57 -2.41
N LEU A 189 15.99 4.44 -3.29
CA LEU A 189 15.49 4.52 -4.67
C LEU A 189 15.65 3.19 -5.40
N TRP A 190 16.77 2.49 -5.19
CA TRP A 190 17.00 1.18 -5.78
C TRP A 190 16.01 0.13 -5.25
N ILE A 191 15.71 0.15 -3.94
CA ILE A 191 14.67 -0.69 -3.33
C ILE A 191 13.32 -0.42 -3.95
N ILE A 192 12.90 0.85 -4.08
CA ILE A 192 11.63 1.24 -4.67
C ILE A 192 11.53 0.73 -6.10
N TYR A 193 12.58 0.93 -6.91
CA TYR A 193 12.64 0.44 -8.29
C TYR A 193 12.54 -1.08 -8.38
N LEU A 194 13.24 -1.81 -7.50
CA LEU A 194 13.21 -3.27 -7.45
C LEU A 194 11.81 -3.79 -7.07
N VAL A 195 11.18 -3.15 -6.08
CA VAL A 195 9.80 -3.46 -5.66
C VAL A 195 8.83 -3.23 -6.82
N GLU A 196 8.93 -2.10 -7.52
CA GLU A 196 8.12 -1.77 -8.70
C GLU A 196 8.26 -2.83 -9.78
N LEU A 197 9.49 -3.16 -10.18
CA LEU A 197 9.79 -4.13 -11.22
C LEU A 197 9.23 -5.51 -10.87
N VAL A 198 9.44 -6.00 -9.65
CA VAL A 198 8.94 -7.33 -9.25
C VAL A 198 7.42 -7.34 -9.16
N ILE A 199 6.80 -6.29 -8.64
CA ILE A 199 5.36 -6.28 -8.42
C ILE A 199 4.61 -6.00 -9.72
N LEU A 200 4.93 -4.93 -10.44
CA LEU A 200 4.19 -4.53 -11.63
C LEU A 200 4.52 -5.39 -12.85
N GLU A 201 5.81 -5.64 -13.10
CA GLU A 201 6.24 -6.32 -14.32
C GLU A 201 6.20 -7.86 -14.19
N LEU A 202 6.29 -8.40 -12.98
CA LEU A 202 6.33 -9.85 -12.78
C LEU A 202 5.05 -10.38 -12.11
N LEU A 203 4.70 -9.89 -10.90
CA LEU A 203 3.63 -10.51 -10.12
C LEU A 203 2.23 -10.19 -10.66
N MET A 204 1.96 -8.98 -11.14
CA MET A 204 0.64 -8.62 -11.66
C MET A 204 0.24 -9.45 -12.90
N PRO A 205 1.10 -9.60 -13.93
CA PRO A 205 0.81 -10.52 -15.03
C PRO A 205 0.62 -11.98 -14.59
N ILE A 206 1.42 -12.45 -13.61
CA ILE A 206 1.30 -13.81 -13.10
C ILE A 206 -0.05 -14.03 -12.39
N VAL A 207 -0.56 -13.05 -11.64
CA VAL A 207 -1.90 -13.13 -11.03
C VAL A 207 -3.00 -13.18 -12.09
N HIS A 208 -2.86 -12.43 -13.18
CA HIS A 208 -3.79 -12.51 -14.31
C HIS A 208 -3.81 -13.93 -14.91
N VAL A 209 -2.63 -14.50 -15.19
CA VAL A 209 -2.50 -15.87 -15.69
C VAL A 209 -3.09 -16.89 -14.70
N PHE A 210 -2.85 -16.71 -13.39
CA PHE A 210 -3.43 -17.56 -12.35
C PHE A 210 -4.96 -17.63 -12.44
N VAL A 211 -5.63 -16.48 -12.52
CA VAL A 211 -7.10 -16.44 -12.59
C VAL A 211 -7.60 -17.04 -13.91
N MET A 212 -6.92 -16.78 -15.03
CA MET A 212 -7.25 -17.40 -16.32
C MET A 212 -7.17 -18.92 -16.24
N ILE A 213 -6.11 -19.48 -15.66
CA ILE A 213 -5.94 -20.91 -15.47
C ILE A 213 -7.03 -21.48 -14.57
N GLN A 214 -7.33 -20.83 -13.45
CA GLN A 214 -8.39 -21.27 -12.52
C GLN A 214 -9.77 -21.35 -13.20
N VAL A 215 -10.10 -20.33 -13.99
CA VAL A 215 -11.38 -20.28 -14.70
C VAL A 215 -11.45 -21.30 -15.83
N LEU A 216 -10.39 -21.47 -16.63
CA LEU A 216 -10.33 -22.41 -17.75
C LEU A 216 -10.27 -23.86 -17.29
N SER A 217 -9.51 -24.18 -16.26
CA SER A 217 -9.41 -25.55 -15.70
C SER A 217 -10.76 -26.07 -15.25
N ASN A 218 -11.59 -25.22 -14.66
CA ASN A 218 -12.91 -25.60 -14.20
C ASN A 218 -13.95 -25.81 -15.33
N LEU A 219 -13.67 -25.36 -16.56
CA LEU A 219 -14.56 -25.56 -17.71
C LEU A 219 -14.61 -27.03 -18.13
N THR A 220 -13.46 -27.70 -18.19
CA THR A 220 -13.34 -29.09 -18.64
C THR A 220 -13.83 -30.10 -17.60
N GLY A 221 -13.93 -29.69 -16.34
CA GLY A 221 -14.27 -30.57 -15.22
C GLY A 221 -13.18 -31.58 -14.85
N GLU A 222 -12.03 -31.52 -15.50
CA GLU A 222 -10.84 -32.31 -15.19
C GLU A 222 -9.81 -31.40 -14.50
N ASP A 223 -9.24 -31.86 -13.38
CA ASP A 223 -8.26 -31.08 -12.57
C ASP A 223 -6.86 -31.04 -13.22
N LEU A 224 -6.79 -30.74 -14.53
CA LEU A 224 -5.55 -30.81 -15.30
C LEU A 224 -4.54 -29.70 -14.91
N LEU A 225 -5.01 -28.57 -14.42
CA LEU A 225 -4.18 -27.38 -14.18
C LEU A 225 -4.22 -26.90 -12.71
N SER A 226 -4.90 -27.61 -11.80
CA SER A 226 -5.01 -27.20 -10.40
C SER A 226 -3.66 -27.17 -9.69
N GLU A 227 -2.80 -28.18 -9.92
CA GLU A 227 -1.44 -28.21 -9.36
C GLU A 227 -0.56 -27.06 -9.88
N PHE A 228 -0.73 -26.68 -11.16
CA PHE A 228 -0.01 -25.55 -11.74
C PHE A 228 -0.49 -24.23 -11.15
N ALA A 229 -1.80 -24.05 -10.96
CA ALA A 229 -2.35 -22.87 -10.28
C ALA A 229 -1.85 -22.78 -8.82
N ASP A 230 -1.79 -23.91 -8.11
CA ASP A 230 -1.25 -23.98 -6.75
C ASP A 230 0.25 -23.64 -6.70
N LEU A 231 1.02 -24.05 -7.70
CA LEU A 231 2.43 -23.70 -7.85
C LEU A 231 2.58 -22.17 -8.01
N ILE A 232 1.79 -21.56 -8.90
CA ILE A 232 1.78 -20.11 -9.12
C ILE A 232 1.46 -19.39 -7.81
N ARG A 233 0.40 -19.78 -7.11
CA ARG A 233 0.00 -19.19 -5.82
C ARG A 233 1.12 -19.26 -4.78
N LYS A 234 1.76 -20.42 -4.63
CA LYS A 234 2.90 -20.62 -3.73
C LYS A 234 4.10 -19.77 -4.16
N GLY A 235 4.36 -19.69 -5.46
CA GLY A 235 5.43 -18.87 -6.05
C GLY A 235 5.26 -17.39 -5.76
N ILE A 236 4.05 -16.84 -5.95
CA ILE A 236 3.72 -15.44 -5.60
C ILE A 236 3.98 -15.19 -4.11
N ALA A 237 3.44 -16.07 -3.24
CA ALA A 237 3.59 -15.92 -1.80
C ALA A 237 5.06 -16.01 -1.36
N TRP A 238 5.85 -16.88 -1.97
CA TRP A 238 7.28 -17.01 -1.70
C TRP A 238 8.05 -15.78 -2.17
N CYS A 239 7.77 -15.29 -3.38
CA CYS A 239 8.39 -14.09 -3.94
C CYS A 239 8.14 -12.86 -3.05
N LEU A 240 6.89 -12.62 -2.63
CA LEU A 240 6.54 -11.52 -1.73
C LEU A 240 7.24 -11.60 -0.36
N LYS A 241 7.34 -12.80 0.21
CA LYS A 241 8.04 -13.01 1.49
C LYS A 241 9.54 -12.76 1.36
N THR A 242 10.15 -13.23 0.28
CA THR A 242 11.59 -13.03 0.01
C THR A 242 11.88 -11.55 -0.23
N LEU A 243 11.02 -10.86 -0.99
CA LEU A 243 11.14 -9.43 -1.22
C LEU A 243 11.03 -8.65 0.11
N LEU A 244 10.05 -9.01 0.97
CA LEU A 244 9.91 -8.41 2.30
C LEU A 244 11.17 -8.62 3.15
N ALA A 245 11.69 -9.83 3.20
CA ALA A 245 12.90 -10.12 3.95
C ALA A 245 14.10 -9.32 3.43
N GLY A 246 14.22 -9.17 2.11
CA GLY A 246 15.24 -8.35 1.47
C GLY A 246 15.11 -6.86 1.84
N VAL A 247 13.92 -6.29 1.68
CA VAL A 247 13.65 -4.89 2.03
C VAL A 247 13.91 -4.62 3.51
N VAL A 248 13.40 -5.47 4.41
CA VAL A 248 13.64 -5.35 5.85
C VAL A 248 15.13 -5.48 6.16
N GLY A 249 15.82 -6.47 5.58
CA GLY A 249 17.25 -6.69 5.79
C GLY A 249 18.10 -5.49 5.41
N ILE A 250 17.86 -4.92 4.21
CA ILE A 250 18.59 -3.72 3.74
C ILE A 250 18.29 -2.51 4.63
N ASN A 251 17.02 -2.30 5.00
CA ASN A 251 16.63 -1.19 5.87
C ASN A 251 17.25 -1.32 7.29
N VAL A 252 17.30 -2.52 7.85
CA VAL A 252 17.97 -2.76 9.15
C VAL A 252 19.47 -2.49 9.05
N LEU A 253 20.11 -2.93 7.96
CA LEU A 253 21.54 -2.63 7.74
C LEU A 253 21.79 -1.12 7.63
N GLN A 254 20.92 -0.37 6.94
CA GLN A 254 20.98 1.09 6.88
C GLN A 254 20.89 1.72 8.27
N GLY A 255 19.91 1.30 9.07
CA GLY A 255 19.73 1.82 10.43
C GLY A 255 20.91 1.56 11.35
N LEU A 256 21.62 0.44 11.17
CA LEU A 256 22.81 0.10 11.96
C LEU A 256 24.08 0.84 11.48
N LEU A 257 24.19 1.09 10.17
CA LEU A 257 25.39 1.70 9.58
C LEU A 257 25.37 3.24 9.68
N ALA A 258 24.19 3.89 9.64
CA ALA A 258 24.08 5.34 9.69
C ALA A 258 24.81 5.96 10.89
N PRO A 259 24.57 5.57 12.15
CA PRO A 259 25.24 6.13 13.31
C PRO A 259 26.77 5.92 13.28
N ALA A 260 27.19 4.75 12.77
CA ALA A 260 28.63 4.43 12.70
C ALA A 260 29.39 5.34 11.71
N ILE A 261 28.80 5.59 10.54
CA ILE A 261 29.41 6.47 9.51
C ILE A 261 29.47 7.92 10.01
N ASP A 262 28.39 8.40 10.64
CA ASP A 262 28.31 9.78 11.11
C ASP A 262 29.22 10.06 12.31
N THR A 263 29.42 9.09 13.20
CA THR A 263 30.34 9.20 14.34
C THR A 263 31.80 9.38 13.89
N VAL A 264 32.22 8.63 12.87
CA VAL A 264 33.58 8.75 12.31
C VAL A 264 33.82 10.16 11.73
N LYS A 265 32.84 10.74 11.06
CA LYS A 265 32.96 12.07 10.46
C LYS A 265 32.86 13.21 11.47
N ARG A 266 31.93 13.14 12.45
CA ARG A 266 31.85 14.13 13.54
C ARG A 266 33.16 14.22 14.31
N SER A 267 33.83 13.09 14.56
CA SER A 267 35.15 13.10 15.21
C SER A 267 36.25 13.79 14.38
N ALA A 268 36.15 13.74 13.05
CA ALA A 268 37.08 14.44 12.17
C ALA A 268 36.79 15.94 12.08
N VAL A 269 35.53 16.36 12.05
CA VAL A 269 35.09 17.77 11.94
C VAL A 269 35.31 18.49 13.29
N ASN A 270 34.94 17.89 14.43
CA ASN A 270 35.12 18.53 15.74
C ASN A 270 36.59 18.82 16.06
N ARG A 271 37.53 17.97 15.64
CA ARG A 271 38.96 18.22 15.80
C ARG A 271 39.44 19.46 15.03
N THR A 272 38.72 19.86 13.96
CA THR A 272 39.05 21.01 13.14
C THR A 272 38.40 22.30 13.65
N VAL A 273 37.21 22.22 14.25
CA VAL A 273 36.44 23.38 14.77
C VAL A 273 36.89 23.78 16.17
N GLU A 274 37.30 22.84 17.04
CA GLU A 274 37.87 23.14 18.36
C GLU A 274 39.19 23.89 18.31
N ALA A 275 39.81 24.03 17.13
CA ALA A 275 41.04 24.78 16.91
C ALA A 275 40.83 26.32 16.75
N ILE A 276 39.57 26.80 16.72
CA ILE A 276 39.27 28.24 16.53
C ILE A 276 38.58 28.80 17.78
N PRO A 277 39.31 29.46 18.68
CA PRO A 277 38.72 30.11 19.84
C PRO A 277 37.97 31.41 19.41
N TRP A 278 36.80 31.65 19.96
CA TRP A 278 35.98 32.88 19.85
C TRP A 278 34.72 32.89 18.96
N ILE A 279 34.24 31.81 18.43
CA ILE A 279 32.99 31.80 17.63
C ILE A 279 31.80 31.14 18.39
N GLY A 280 31.95 30.76 19.68
CA GLY A 280 31.13 29.82 20.40
C GLY A 280 29.73 30.26 20.85
N ASP A 281 29.51 31.49 21.32
CA ASP A 281 28.35 31.75 22.19
C ASP A 281 27.09 32.32 21.53
N VAL A 282 27.19 32.99 20.38
CA VAL A 282 26.01 33.61 19.73
C VAL A 282 25.44 32.74 18.61
N THR A 283 26.26 31.90 18.00
CA THR A 283 25.86 30.99 16.90
C THR A 283 25.20 29.70 17.41
N VAL A 284 25.41 29.31 18.66
CA VAL A 284 24.92 28.06 19.24
C VAL A 284 23.39 28.07 19.36
N GLY A 285 22.78 29.15 19.82
CA GLY A 285 21.33 29.23 20.01
C GLY A 285 20.53 29.17 18.69
N VAL A 286 20.98 29.90 17.65
CA VAL A 286 20.36 29.89 16.33
C VAL A 286 20.55 28.53 15.65
N ALA A 287 21.71 27.91 15.80
CA ALA A 287 21.98 26.57 15.28
C ALA A 287 21.14 25.48 15.96
N GLU A 288 20.90 25.61 17.26
CA GLU A 288 20.06 24.67 18.03
C GLU A 288 18.59 24.76 17.61
N VAL A 289 18.06 25.98 17.41
CA VAL A 289 16.71 26.21 16.89
C VAL A 289 16.57 25.67 15.45
N ALA A 290 17.55 25.91 14.59
CA ALA A 290 17.56 25.45 13.21
C ALA A 290 17.59 23.91 13.15
N LEU A 291 18.41 23.26 13.98
CA LEU A 291 18.46 21.79 14.08
C LEU A 291 17.13 21.21 14.62
N GLY A 292 16.57 21.83 15.64
CA GLY A 292 15.26 21.43 16.20
C GLY A 292 14.15 21.51 15.16
N SER A 293 14.10 22.63 14.41
CA SER A 293 13.13 22.82 13.31
C SER A 293 13.35 21.80 12.18
N ALA A 294 14.59 21.52 11.80
CA ALA A 294 14.91 20.52 10.79
C ALA A 294 14.49 19.10 11.22
N VAL A 295 14.64 18.75 12.50
CA VAL A 295 14.17 17.45 13.05
C VAL A 295 12.64 17.37 13.01
N LEU A 296 11.93 18.45 13.35
CA LEU A 296 10.47 18.52 13.27
C LEU A 296 9.98 18.33 11.82
N ILE A 297 10.58 19.04 10.87
CA ILE A 297 10.24 18.93 9.44
C ILE A 297 10.50 17.51 8.94
N LYS A 298 11.66 16.94 9.25
CA LYS A 298 12.01 15.56 8.90
C LYS A 298 10.95 14.57 9.41
N ASN A 299 10.61 14.65 10.69
CA ASN A 299 9.62 13.77 11.30
C ASN A 299 8.23 13.99 10.71
N GLY A 300 7.87 15.25 10.43
CA GLY A 300 6.62 15.62 9.79
C GLY A 300 6.50 15.05 8.37
N ILE A 301 7.53 15.19 7.53
CA ILE A 301 7.55 14.63 6.16
C ILE A 301 7.41 13.10 6.20
N GLY A 302 8.13 12.43 7.08
CA GLY A 302 8.02 10.98 7.27
C GLY A 302 6.62 10.55 7.70
N ALA A 303 6.04 11.24 8.69
CA ALA A 303 4.68 10.97 9.18
C ALA A 303 3.62 11.26 8.10
N ALA A 304 3.72 12.39 7.38
CA ALA A 304 2.83 12.73 6.27
C ALA A 304 2.90 11.67 5.17
N GLY A 305 4.10 11.25 4.78
CA GLY A 305 4.30 10.18 3.80
C GLY A 305 3.64 8.87 4.22
N MET A 306 3.78 8.46 5.49
CA MET A 306 3.13 7.26 6.02
C MET A 306 1.60 7.38 6.01
N VAL A 307 1.05 8.51 6.44
CA VAL A 307 -0.40 8.76 6.44
C VAL A 307 -0.97 8.67 5.03
N ILE A 308 -0.35 9.34 4.06
CA ILE A 308 -0.78 9.37 2.67
C ILE A 308 -0.70 7.96 2.05
N ALA A 309 0.39 7.23 2.28
CA ALA A 309 0.53 5.85 1.80
C ALA A 309 -0.57 4.93 2.34
N VAL A 310 -0.91 5.06 3.63
CA VAL A 310 -2.00 4.29 4.27
C VAL A 310 -3.36 4.68 3.72
N MET A 311 -3.65 5.98 3.62
CA MET A 311 -4.93 6.47 3.08
C MET A 311 -5.11 6.08 1.62
N GLY A 312 -4.07 6.20 0.79
CA GLY A 312 -4.08 5.79 -0.61
C GLY A 312 -4.38 4.30 -0.79
N CYS A 313 -3.85 3.44 0.11
CA CYS A 313 -4.14 2.01 0.09
C CYS A 313 -5.51 1.63 0.68
N ALA A 314 -6.13 2.45 1.52
CA ALA A 314 -7.32 2.09 2.28
C ALA A 314 -8.52 1.73 1.38
N VAL A 315 -8.83 2.57 0.40
CA VAL A 315 -9.98 2.37 -0.50
C VAL A 315 -9.82 1.09 -1.34
N PRO A 316 -8.69 0.85 -2.03
CA PRO A 316 -8.47 -0.38 -2.79
C PRO A 316 -8.40 -1.64 -1.93
N VAL A 317 -7.82 -1.57 -0.73
CA VAL A 317 -7.81 -2.70 0.23
C VAL A 317 -9.25 -3.09 0.59
N ILE A 318 -10.09 -2.11 0.95
CA ILE A 318 -11.50 -2.35 1.29
C ILE A 318 -12.23 -2.96 0.08
N ARG A 319 -12.02 -2.43 -1.12
CA ARG A 319 -12.62 -2.94 -2.36
C ARG A 319 -12.21 -4.39 -2.64
N LEU A 320 -10.93 -4.71 -2.57
CA LEU A 320 -10.41 -6.07 -2.80
C LEU A 320 -10.92 -7.06 -1.75
N VAL A 321 -10.96 -6.68 -0.47
CA VAL A 321 -11.54 -7.50 0.60
C VAL A 321 -13.00 -7.78 0.33
N LEU A 322 -13.78 -6.76 -0.04
CA LEU A 322 -15.20 -6.92 -0.34
C LEU A 322 -15.43 -7.81 -1.57
N LEU A 323 -14.67 -7.62 -2.65
CA LEU A 323 -14.78 -8.46 -3.84
C LEU A 323 -14.41 -9.91 -3.54
N ALA A 324 -13.29 -10.15 -2.87
CA ALA A 324 -12.91 -11.51 -2.44
C ALA A 324 -14.01 -12.15 -1.58
N PHE A 325 -14.58 -11.39 -0.63
CA PHE A 325 -15.67 -11.87 0.21
C PHE A 325 -16.94 -12.14 -0.58
N ILE A 326 -17.38 -11.23 -1.47
CA ILE A 326 -18.57 -11.38 -2.32
C ILE A 326 -18.46 -12.64 -3.16
N TYR A 327 -17.34 -12.84 -3.87
CA TYR A 327 -17.13 -14.03 -4.70
C TYR A 327 -17.12 -15.31 -3.86
N LYS A 328 -16.45 -15.32 -2.71
CA LYS A 328 -16.44 -16.47 -1.78
C LYS A 328 -17.82 -16.77 -1.21
N PHE A 329 -18.56 -15.73 -0.86
CA PHE A 329 -19.92 -15.83 -0.34
C PHE A 329 -20.88 -16.39 -1.39
N VAL A 330 -20.83 -15.88 -2.64
CA VAL A 330 -21.64 -16.40 -3.75
C VAL A 330 -21.31 -17.88 -4.01
N ALA A 331 -20.03 -18.24 -4.07
CA ALA A 331 -19.62 -19.64 -4.24
C ALA A 331 -20.22 -20.55 -3.15
N ALA A 332 -20.20 -20.11 -1.89
CA ALA A 332 -20.76 -20.88 -0.77
C ALA A 332 -22.30 -20.98 -0.83
N MET A 333 -22.99 -19.87 -1.17
CA MET A 333 -24.45 -19.84 -1.27
C MET A 333 -24.99 -20.73 -2.41
N VAL A 334 -24.25 -20.77 -3.52
CA VAL A 334 -24.67 -21.50 -4.72
C VAL A 334 -24.23 -22.96 -4.69
N GLN A 335 -23.24 -23.31 -3.87
CA GLN A 335 -22.68 -24.65 -3.76
C GLN A 335 -23.71 -25.77 -3.60
N PRO A 336 -24.79 -25.68 -2.76
CA PRO A 336 -25.74 -26.76 -2.56
C PRO A 336 -26.66 -27.00 -3.77
N VAL A 337 -26.77 -26.03 -4.69
CA VAL A 337 -27.75 -26.06 -5.79
C VAL A 337 -27.10 -26.17 -7.17
N SER A 338 -25.89 -25.62 -7.33
CA SER A 338 -25.21 -25.50 -8.62
C SER A 338 -24.17 -26.58 -8.86
N ASP A 339 -23.72 -26.69 -10.12
CA ASP A 339 -22.63 -27.59 -10.52
C ASP A 339 -21.30 -27.17 -9.84
N LYS A 340 -20.50 -28.20 -9.49
CA LYS A 340 -19.19 -28.00 -8.86
C LYS A 340 -18.25 -27.11 -9.69
N ARG A 341 -18.33 -27.18 -11.02
CA ARG A 341 -17.53 -26.37 -11.95
C ARG A 341 -17.81 -24.87 -11.81
N ILE A 342 -19.09 -24.49 -11.63
CA ILE A 342 -19.50 -23.10 -11.43
C ILE A 342 -18.97 -22.57 -10.08
N THR A 343 -19.16 -23.35 -9.01
CA THR A 343 -18.68 -22.96 -7.68
C THR A 343 -17.16 -22.87 -7.61
N ALA A 344 -16.46 -23.78 -8.26
CA ALA A 344 -15.00 -23.76 -8.35
C ALA A 344 -14.48 -22.57 -9.18
N CYS A 345 -15.15 -22.22 -10.29
CA CYS A 345 -14.83 -21.02 -11.08
C CYS A 345 -14.95 -19.73 -10.24
N ILE A 346 -16.08 -19.54 -9.56
CA ILE A 346 -16.31 -18.38 -8.69
C ILE A 346 -15.29 -18.33 -7.55
N GLY A 347 -15.01 -19.50 -6.95
CA GLY A 347 -14.00 -19.65 -5.89
C GLY A 347 -12.60 -19.30 -6.34
N GLY A 348 -12.19 -19.72 -7.54
CA GLY A 348 -10.89 -19.41 -8.13
C GLY A 348 -10.69 -17.90 -8.38
N VAL A 349 -11.73 -17.21 -8.83
CA VAL A 349 -11.69 -15.74 -8.98
C VAL A 349 -11.57 -15.05 -7.61
N SER A 350 -12.26 -15.56 -6.57
CA SER A 350 -12.09 -15.07 -5.20
C SER A 350 -10.65 -15.20 -4.71
N GLU A 351 -9.97 -16.30 -5.04
CA GLU A 351 -8.54 -16.47 -4.72
C GLU A 351 -7.66 -15.46 -5.46
N GLY A 352 -7.98 -15.16 -6.72
CA GLY A 352 -7.30 -14.10 -7.48
C GLY A 352 -7.39 -12.73 -6.80
N TYR A 353 -8.57 -12.32 -6.32
CA TYR A 353 -8.71 -11.09 -5.52
C TYR A 353 -7.91 -11.16 -4.21
N GLY A 354 -7.82 -12.33 -3.59
CA GLY A 354 -6.98 -12.56 -2.42
C GLY A 354 -5.48 -12.35 -2.70
N LEU A 355 -5.00 -12.75 -3.89
CA LEU A 355 -3.62 -12.53 -4.32
C LEU A 355 -3.35 -11.04 -4.59
N LEU A 356 -4.27 -10.33 -5.26
CA LEU A 356 -4.16 -8.87 -5.45
C LEU A 356 -4.11 -8.13 -4.11
N LEU A 357 -5.00 -8.48 -3.19
CA LEU A 357 -4.99 -7.93 -1.84
C LEU A 357 -3.65 -8.19 -1.12
N GLN A 358 -3.11 -9.39 -1.26
CA GLN A 358 -1.83 -9.75 -0.67
C GLN A 358 -0.71 -8.89 -1.25
N ILE A 359 -0.63 -8.73 -2.56
CA ILE A 359 0.37 -7.88 -3.24
C ILE A 359 0.26 -6.44 -2.73
N LEU A 360 -0.94 -5.86 -2.72
CA LEU A 360 -1.16 -4.49 -2.27
C LEU A 360 -0.73 -4.28 -0.81
N LEU A 361 -1.09 -5.20 0.09
CA LEU A 361 -0.69 -5.13 1.50
C LEU A 361 0.83 -5.24 1.68
N TYR A 362 1.50 -6.11 0.92
CA TYR A 362 2.96 -6.21 0.98
C TYR A 362 3.64 -4.93 0.47
N THR A 363 3.13 -4.34 -0.62
CA THR A 363 3.67 -3.08 -1.16
C THR A 363 3.53 -1.93 -0.16
N ALA A 364 2.35 -1.78 0.42
CA ALA A 364 2.12 -0.79 1.48
C ALA A 364 3.09 -1.00 2.65
N LEU A 365 3.28 -2.25 3.08
CA LEU A 365 4.18 -2.61 4.16
C LEU A 365 5.65 -2.29 3.82
N PHE A 366 6.11 -2.53 2.59
CA PHE A 366 7.47 -2.16 2.14
C PHE A 366 7.72 -0.68 2.30
N PHE A 367 6.79 0.16 1.84
CA PHE A 367 6.92 1.61 1.92
C PHE A 367 6.86 2.10 3.37
N LEU A 368 5.93 1.58 4.18
CA LEU A 368 5.84 1.95 5.59
C LEU A 368 7.09 1.58 6.38
N ILE A 369 7.65 0.38 6.16
CA ILE A 369 8.90 -0.03 6.82
C ILE A 369 10.06 0.87 6.38
N THR A 370 10.16 1.16 5.09
CA THR A 370 11.22 2.03 4.57
C THR A 370 11.16 3.41 5.21
N LEU A 371 9.97 4.05 5.26
CA LEU A 371 9.78 5.35 5.90
C LEU A 371 10.06 5.30 7.41
N ALA A 372 9.58 4.27 8.10
CA ALA A 372 9.79 4.11 9.55
C ALA A 372 11.27 3.91 9.92
N VAL A 373 12.01 3.14 9.12
CA VAL A 373 13.45 2.92 9.38
C VAL A 373 14.25 4.18 9.13
N ILE A 374 13.96 4.93 8.05
CA ILE A 374 14.62 6.21 7.78
C ILE A 374 14.34 7.21 8.93
N ALA A 375 13.09 7.26 9.41
CA ALA A 375 12.73 8.10 10.57
C ALA A 375 13.51 7.71 11.83
N GLY A 376 13.62 6.42 12.12
CA GLY A 376 14.30 5.91 13.32
C GLY A 376 15.82 5.95 13.25
N ALA A 377 16.42 5.74 12.08
CA ALA A 377 17.87 5.73 11.93
C ALA A 377 18.54 7.11 12.10
N THR A 378 17.74 8.15 12.13
CA THR A 378 18.20 9.57 12.16
C THR A 378 17.67 10.34 13.38
N SER A 379 17.12 9.62 14.39
CA SER A 379 16.65 10.18 15.67
C SER A 379 17.77 10.22 16.72
#